data_7c26daef2d0408aa7d0124a3118de2db
#
_entry.id   7c26daef2d0408aa7d0124a3118de2db
#
_cell.length_a   1.000
_cell.length_b   1.000
_cell.length_c   1.000
_cell.angle_alpha   90.00
_cell.angle_beta   90.00
_cell.angle_gamma   90.00
#
_symmetry.space_group_name_H-M   'P 1'
#
loop_
_entity.id
_entity.type
_entity.pdbx_description
1 polymer ?
#
loop_
_entity_poly.entity_id
_entity_poly.type
_entity_poly.pdbx_seq_one_letter_code
_entity_poly.pdbx_strand_id
1 'polypeptide(L)'
;VPNEWAASSVAADRGWQNPGWGLEAGQHYRLQATGLCIVGAIQEGEGQLELESTANGISIDWYRGKPLGRLLAAQWVNKGSKSCFELTGEGAEIDFIARRSGPLFLKINNPPGQLRECRGAIRVQIVHDESVELSPSEK
;
A
#
# COMPACT_ATOMS: atom_id res chain seq x y z
N VAL A 1 -4.39 -0.52 16.08
CA VAL A 1 -4.06 0.82 15.57
C VAL A 1 -4.58 1.85 16.55
N PRO A 2 -3.70 2.69 17.05
CA PRO A 2 -4.14 3.71 18.02
C PRO A 2 -4.90 4.84 17.32
N ASN A 3 -5.49 5.72 18.12
CA ASN A 3 -6.17 6.89 17.59
C ASN A 3 -5.20 8.01 17.19
N GLU A 4 -3.92 7.78 17.32
CA GLU A 4 -2.89 8.71 16.87
C GLU A 4 -2.18 8.11 15.69
N TRP A 5 -1.55 8.94 14.88
CA TRP A 5 -0.85 8.45 13.70
C TRP A 5 0.32 7.55 14.10
N ALA A 6 0.36 6.37 13.50
CA ALA A 6 1.49 5.47 13.63
C ALA A 6 2.16 5.39 12.27
N ALA A 7 3.47 5.20 12.25
CA ALA A 7 4.22 5.25 11.00
C ALA A 7 5.06 3.99 10.80
N SER A 8 5.27 3.65 9.53
CA SER A 8 6.16 2.57 9.15
C SER A 8 6.69 2.85 7.75
N SER A 9 7.71 2.11 7.34
CA SER A 9 8.27 2.24 6.00
C SER A 9 7.90 1.01 5.19
N VAL A 10 7.61 1.23 3.90
CA VAL A 10 7.31 0.14 2.98
C VAL A 10 8.40 0.14 1.93
N ALA A 11 9.17 -0.93 1.86
CA ALA A 11 10.32 -1.02 0.97
C ALA A 11 9.88 -1.32 -0.45
N ALA A 12 10.51 -0.66 -1.43
CA ALA A 12 10.16 -0.83 -2.83
C ALA A 12 10.69 -2.15 -3.40
N ASP A 13 11.71 -2.73 -2.78
CA ASP A 13 12.35 -3.95 -3.27
C ASP A 13 11.79 -5.22 -2.63
N ARG A 14 10.59 -5.16 -2.09
CA ARG A 14 9.96 -6.32 -1.44
C ARG A 14 8.51 -6.44 -1.88
N GLY A 15 7.95 -7.62 -1.66
CA GLY A 15 6.53 -7.84 -1.92
C GLY A 15 5.67 -7.36 -0.76
N TRP A 16 4.64 -8.13 -0.42
CA TRP A 16 3.75 -7.76 0.67
C TRP A 16 4.48 -7.75 2.00
N GLN A 17 4.28 -6.68 2.76
CA GLN A 17 4.97 -6.45 4.03
C GLN A 17 3.94 -6.19 5.12
N ASN A 18 4.21 -6.68 6.32
CA ASN A 18 3.34 -6.50 7.47
C ASN A 18 3.95 -5.45 8.38
N PRO A 19 3.40 -4.23 8.43
CA PRO A 19 3.97 -3.18 9.29
C PRO A 19 3.64 -3.36 10.77
N GLY A 20 2.88 -4.38 11.12
CA GLY A 20 2.53 -4.62 12.51
C GLY A 20 1.23 -3.98 12.95
N TRP A 21 0.38 -3.59 12.00
CA TRP A 21 -0.88 -2.92 12.30
C TRP A 21 -2.04 -3.88 12.22
N GLY A 22 -2.75 -4.06 13.34
CA GLY A 22 -3.95 -4.87 13.38
C GLY A 22 -5.18 -4.01 13.17
N LEU A 23 -6.12 -4.50 12.39
CA LEU A 23 -7.36 -3.81 12.09
C LEU A 23 -8.52 -4.54 12.73
N GLU A 24 -9.62 -3.82 12.99
CA GLU A 24 -10.84 -4.41 13.47
C GLU A 24 -11.93 -4.25 12.44
N ALA A 25 -12.65 -5.31 12.16
CA ALA A 25 -13.72 -5.29 11.17
C ALA A 25 -14.74 -4.20 11.47
N GLY A 26 -15.13 -3.46 10.44
CA GLY A 26 -16.13 -2.39 10.59
C GLY A 26 -15.57 -1.03 10.98
N GLN A 27 -14.30 -0.95 11.32
CA GLN A 27 -13.70 0.32 11.72
C GLN A 27 -13.12 1.06 10.52
N HIS A 28 -13.09 2.37 10.63
CA HIS A 28 -12.58 3.23 9.56
C HIS A 28 -11.13 3.61 9.84
N TYR A 29 -10.30 3.52 8.82
CA TYR A 29 -8.88 3.84 8.93
C TYR A 29 -8.46 4.76 7.80
N ARG A 30 -7.46 5.57 8.06
CA ARG A 30 -6.87 6.44 7.03
C ARG A 30 -5.38 6.17 6.95
N LEU A 31 -4.89 6.11 5.72
CA LEU A 31 -3.46 5.96 5.44
C LEU A 31 -2.98 7.16 4.66
N GLN A 32 -1.80 7.64 4.98
CA GLN A 32 -1.14 8.68 4.21
C GLN A 32 0.28 8.23 3.95
N ALA A 33 0.72 8.37 2.72
CA ALA A 33 2.05 7.91 2.31
C ALA A 33 2.81 9.05 1.67
N THR A 34 4.09 9.20 2.05
CA THR A 34 4.94 10.27 1.54
C THR A 34 6.30 9.72 1.18
N GLY A 35 7.02 10.47 0.36
CA GLY A 35 8.38 10.12 -0.02
C GLY A 35 8.46 9.64 -1.46
N LEU A 36 9.66 9.27 -1.85
CA LEU A 36 9.97 8.79 -3.19
C LEU A 36 10.75 7.50 -3.09
N CYS A 37 10.51 6.62 -4.02
CA CYS A 37 11.31 5.40 -4.13
C CYS A 37 11.66 5.18 -5.60
N ILE A 38 12.63 4.30 -5.85
CA ILE A 38 13.03 3.94 -7.20
C ILE A 38 12.33 2.62 -7.52
N VAL A 39 11.59 2.58 -8.62
CA VAL A 39 10.81 1.41 -8.97
C VAL A 39 11.26 0.74 -10.25
N GLY A 40 12.39 1.18 -10.80
CA GLY A 40 12.95 0.57 -12.00
C GLY A 40 13.87 1.55 -12.68
N ALA A 41 14.35 1.14 -13.85
CA ALA A 41 15.22 1.98 -14.65
C ALA A 41 14.95 1.71 -16.12
N ILE A 42 15.12 2.74 -16.96
CA ILE A 42 15.02 2.57 -18.40
C ILE A 42 16.33 2.97 -19.03
N GLN A 43 16.64 2.34 -20.16
CA GLN A 43 17.84 2.64 -20.89
C GLN A 43 17.63 3.95 -21.65
N GLU A 44 18.59 4.86 -21.51
CA GLU A 44 18.51 6.13 -22.22
C GLU A 44 19.89 6.44 -22.76
N GLY A 45 20.07 6.29 -24.06
CA GLY A 45 21.37 6.43 -24.66
C GLY A 45 22.35 5.40 -24.11
N GLU A 46 23.49 5.86 -23.60
CA GLU A 46 24.48 4.98 -23.01
C GLU A 46 24.31 4.86 -21.51
N GLY A 47 23.33 5.55 -20.93
CA GLY A 47 23.09 5.53 -19.51
C GLY A 47 21.75 4.91 -19.16
N GLN A 48 21.42 4.97 -17.90
CA GLN A 48 20.13 4.53 -17.42
C GLN A 48 19.44 5.65 -16.67
N LEU A 49 18.14 5.76 -16.87
CA LEU A 49 17.31 6.69 -16.13
C LEU A 49 16.54 5.92 -15.09
N GLU A 50 16.74 6.28 -13.81
CA GLU A 50 15.98 5.63 -12.74
C GLU A 50 14.59 6.21 -12.68
N LEU A 51 13.61 5.35 -12.46
CA LEU A 51 12.22 5.77 -12.39
C LEU A 51 11.84 5.99 -10.93
N GLU A 52 11.64 7.25 -10.56
CA GLU A 52 11.21 7.62 -9.22
C GLU A 52 9.71 7.67 -9.15
N SER A 53 9.15 7.24 -8.02
CA SER A 53 7.72 7.21 -7.84
C SER A 53 7.34 7.65 -6.45
N THR A 54 6.25 8.42 -6.36
CA THR A 54 5.57 8.63 -5.09
C THR A 54 4.63 7.45 -4.86
N ALA A 55 3.90 7.46 -3.75
CA ALA A 55 2.95 6.39 -3.46
C ALA A 55 1.78 6.32 -4.45
N ASN A 56 1.61 7.31 -5.30
CA ASN A 56 0.57 7.28 -6.33
C ASN A 56 1.02 6.53 -7.59
N GLY A 57 2.30 6.22 -7.70
CA GLY A 57 2.82 5.49 -8.84
C GLY A 57 3.13 6.39 -10.05
N ILE A 58 3.62 5.77 -11.10
CA ILE A 58 3.96 6.48 -12.34
C ILE A 58 3.07 5.97 -13.45
N SER A 59 2.68 6.87 -14.34
CA SER A 59 1.72 6.52 -15.39
C SER A 59 2.35 6.00 -16.67
N ILE A 60 3.67 5.93 -16.72
CA ILE A 60 4.34 5.45 -17.94
C ILE A 60 4.53 3.94 -17.96
N ASP A 61 4.25 3.26 -16.86
CA ASP A 61 4.37 1.81 -16.82
C ASP A 61 3.34 1.24 -15.83
N TRP A 62 2.92 0.01 -16.08
CA TRP A 62 1.83 -0.61 -15.33
C TRP A 62 2.15 -2.05 -14.99
N TYR A 63 1.60 -2.52 -13.88
CA TYR A 63 1.68 -3.93 -13.50
C TYR A 63 0.34 -4.33 -12.91
N ARG A 64 -0.27 -5.35 -13.50
CA ARG A 64 -1.58 -5.86 -13.10
C ARG A 64 -2.65 -4.79 -13.12
N GLY A 65 -2.60 -3.92 -14.13
CA GLY A 65 -3.61 -2.90 -14.33
C GLY A 65 -3.49 -1.67 -13.45
N LYS A 66 -2.39 -1.55 -12.69
CA LYS A 66 -2.17 -0.40 -11.80
C LYS A 66 -0.83 0.25 -12.10
N PRO A 67 -0.69 1.55 -11.86
CA PRO A 67 0.58 2.23 -12.10
C PRO A 67 1.72 1.60 -11.31
N LEU A 68 2.86 1.48 -11.97
CA LEU A 68 4.06 0.97 -11.31
C LEU A 68 4.42 1.93 -10.17
N GLY A 69 4.78 1.39 -9.02
CA GLY A 69 5.17 2.19 -7.87
C GLY A 69 4.03 2.62 -6.97
N ARG A 70 2.77 2.36 -7.34
CA ARG A 70 1.65 2.75 -6.49
C ARG A 70 1.61 1.91 -5.22
N LEU A 71 1.34 2.55 -4.09
CA LEU A 71 1.18 1.83 -2.83
C LEU A 71 -0.12 1.05 -2.86
N LEU A 72 -0.06 -0.21 -2.45
CA LEU A 72 -1.23 -1.08 -2.37
C LEU A 72 -1.39 -1.52 -0.92
N ALA A 73 -2.63 -1.52 -0.45
CA ALA A 73 -2.97 -1.98 0.90
C ALA A 73 -3.98 -3.11 0.80
N ALA A 74 -3.77 -4.16 1.57
CA ALA A 74 -4.61 -5.35 1.46
C ALA A 74 -4.72 -6.09 2.78
N GLN A 75 -5.76 -6.92 2.89
CA GLN A 75 -5.91 -7.85 3.98
C GLN A 75 -5.88 -9.27 3.42
N TRP A 76 -5.39 -10.21 4.23
CA TRP A 76 -5.36 -11.61 3.82
C TRP A 76 -6.73 -12.23 4.00
N VAL A 77 -7.21 -12.89 2.98
CA VAL A 77 -8.51 -13.53 2.99
C VAL A 77 -8.34 -15.01 2.83
N ASN A 78 -8.99 -15.78 3.72
CA ASN A 78 -8.93 -17.22 3.66
C ASN A 78 -10.35 -17.71 3.42
N LYS A 79 -10.64 -18.10 2.18
CA LYS A 79 -11.98 -18.54 1.80
C LYS A 79 -11.93 -20.00 1.35
N GLY A 80 -12.14 -20.90 2.28
CA GLY A 80 -12.15 -22.31 1.97
C GLY A 80 -10.79 -22.77 1.44
N SER A 81 -10.75 -23.26 0.20
CA SER A 81 -9.50 -23.72 -0.38
C SER A 81 -8.67 -22.62 -1.00
N LYS A 82 -9.19 -21.39 -0.99
CA LYS A 82 -8.48 -20.25 -1.58
C LYS A 82 -8.09 -19.25 -0.53
N SER A 83 -6.86 -18.76 -0.65
CA SER A 83 -6.37 -17.70 0.22
C SER A 83 -5.70 -16.66 -0.67
N CYS A 84 -5.97 -15.40 -0.42
CA CYS A 84 -5.40 -14.33 -1.24
C CYS A 84 -5.39 -13.01 -0.48
N PHE A 85 -4.64 -12.06 -1.03
CA PHE A 85 -4.71 -10.69 -0.55
C PHE A 85 -5.88 -10.01 -1.25
N GLU A 86 -6.72 -9.36 -0.47
CA GLU A 86 -7.84 -8.59 -1.01
C GLU A 86 -7.56 -7.11 -0.77
N LEU A 87 -7.52 -6.33 -1.84
CA LEU A 87 -7.16 -4.92 -1.74
C LEU A 87 -8.21 -4.14 -0.97
N THR A 88 -7.75 -3.28 -0.08
CA THR A 88 -8.60 -2.35 0.64
C THR A 88 -8.48 -0.95 0.08
N GLY A 89 -7.38 -0.65 -0.61
CA GLY A 89 -7.17 0.65 -1.22
C GLY A 89 -5.79 0.77 -1.82
N GLU A 90 -5.52 1.91 -2.45
CA GLU A 90 -4.26 2.15 -3.11
C GLU A 90 -3.98 3.65 -3.23
N GLY A 91 -2.71 4.00 -3.40
CA GLY A 91 -2.30 5.38 -3.61
C GLY A 91 -1.72 6.04 -2.37
N ALA A 92 -1.50 7.35 -2.46
CA ALA A 92 -0.86 8.10 -1.38
C ALA A 92 -1.82 8.44 -0.24
N GLU A 93 -3.12 8.42 -0.50
CA GLU A 93 -4.13 8.64 0.52
C GLU A 93 -5.20 7.60 0.38
N ILE A 94 -5.42 6.85 1.45
CA ILE A 94 -6.39 5.76 1.42
C ILE A 94 -7.33 5.90 2.60
N ASP A 95 -8.64 5.93 2.33
CA ASP A 95 -9.66 5.87 3.35
C ASP A 95 -10.40 4.57 3.15
N PHE A 96 -10.50 3.77 4.18
CA PHE A 96 -11.17 2.50 4.01
C PHE A 96 -11.79 2.00 5.31
N ILE A 97 -12.74 1.08 5.14
CA ILE A 97 -13.35 0.40 6.25
C ILE A 97 -12.86 -1.03 6.20
N ALA A 98 -12.30 -1.51 7.30
CA ALA A 98 -11.76 -2.87 7.33
C ALA A 98 -12.91 -3.87 7.22
N ARG A 99 -12.78 -4.81 6.30
CA ARG A 99 -13.82 -5.82 6.10
C ARG A 99 -13.70 -6.95 7.09
N ARG A 100 -12.52 -7.12 7.66
CA ARG A 100 -12.30 -8.18 8.64
C ARG A 100 -11.22 -7.75 9.61
N SER A 101 -11.21 -8.40 10.76
CA SER A 101 -10.16 -8.17 11.74
C SER A 101 -8.92 -8.93 11.33
N GLY A 102 -7.76 -8.34 11.54
CA GLY A 102 -6.50 -8.96 11.21
C GLY A 102 -5.47 -7.94 10.75
N PRO A 103 -4.28 -8.39 10.36
CA PRO A 103 -3.22 -7.48 9.99
C PRO A 103 -3.44 -6.83 8.63
N LEU A 104 -2.89 -5.63 8.47
CA LEU A 104 -2.85 -4.93 7.20
C LEU A 104 -1.52 -5.22 6.53
N PHE A 105 -1.55 -5.46 5.23
CA PHE A 105 -0.34 -5.68 4.43
C PHE A 105 -0.20 -4.57 3.41
N LEU A 106 1.04 -4.16 3.15
CA LEU A 106 1.36 -3.08 2.23
C LEU A 106 2.44 -3.52 1.26
N LYS A 107 2.37 -3.01 0.03
CA LYS A 107 3.44 -3.24 -0.93
C LYS A 107 3.47 -2.11 -1.96
N ILE A 108 4.63 -1.92 -2.55
CA ILE A 108 4.79 -1.03 -3.70
C ILE A 108 4.54 -1.88 -4.94
N ASN A 109 3.73 -1.40 -5.87
CA ASN A 109 3.33 -2.17 -7.05
C ASN A 109 4.48 -2.37 -8.02
N ASN A 110 5.19 -3.48 -7.89
CA ASN A 110 6.31 -3.85 -8.74
C ASN A 110 6.23 -5.32 -9.11
N PRO A 111 6.60 -5.67 -10.35
CA PRO A 111 6.67 -7.08 -10.73
C PRO A 111 7.76 -7.78 -9.93
N PRO A 112 7.55 -9.02 -9.49
CA PRO A 112 8.55 -9.73 -8.70
C PRO A 112 9.91 -9.83 -9.39
N GLY A 113 9.94 -9.94 -10.70
CA GLY A 113 11.19 -10.06 -11.42
C GLY A 113 12.01 -8.78 -11.50
N GLN A 114 11.43 -7.64 -11.11
CA GLN A 114 12.11 -6.35 -11.15
C GLN A 114 12.48 -5.82 -9.78
N LEU A 115 12.22 -6.57 -8.73
CA LEU A 115 12.43 -6.04 -7.38
C LEU A 115 13.86 -5.62 -7.10
N ARG A 116 14.85 -6.30 -7.69
CA ARG A 116 16.24 -5.92 -7.42
C ARG A 116 16.66 -4.64 -8.11
N GLU A 117 15.82 -4.11 -9.01
CA GLU A 117 16.07 -2.81 -9.62
C GLU A 117 15.39 -1.71 -8.84
N CYS A 118 14.68 -2.07 -7.77
CA CYS A 118 13.95 -1.13 -6.95
C CYS A 118 14.70 -0.86 -5.67
N ARG A 119 14.58 0.33 -5.15
CA ARG A 119 15.20 0.66 -3.87
C ARG A 119 14.50 1.84 -3.22
N GLY A 120 14.80 2.04 -1.94
CA GLY A 120 14.16 3.08 -1.18
C GLY A 120 12.88 2.60 -0.55
N ALA A 121 12.20 3.49 0.11
CA ALA A 121 10.99 3.17 0.83
C ALA A 121 10.07 4.36 0.88
N ILE A 122 8.78 4.08 0.97
CA ILE A 122 7.74 5.08 1.18
C ILE A 122 7.38 5.06 2.65
N ARG A 123 7.22 6.23 3.25
CA ARG A 123 6.78 6.33 4.63
C ARG A 123 5.28 6.32 4.65
N VAL A 124 4.69 5.41 5.39
CA VAL A 124 3.24 5.27 5.48
C VAL A 124 2.80 5.51 6.91
N GLN A 125 1.75 6.30 7.09
CA GLN A 125 1.16 6.55 8.40
C GLN A 125 -0.27 6.07 8.39
N ILE A 126 -0.72 5.56 9.52
CA ILE A 126 -2.09 5.08 9.67
C ILE A 126 -2.71 5.63 10.95
N VAL A 127 -4.00 5.88 10.90
CA VAL A 127 -4.75 6.27 12.09
C VAL A 127 -6.13 5.64 12.03
N HIS A 128 -6.67 5.30 13.20
CA HIS A 128 -8.06 4.87 13.33
C HIS A 128 -8.90 6.14 13.35
N ASP A 129 -9.75 6.31 12.35
CA ASP A 129 -10.53 7.55 12.22
C ASP A 129 -11.90 7.38 12.83
N GLU A 130 -12.02 7.75 14.10
CA GLU A 130 -13.29 7.64 14.78
C GLU A 130 -14.27 8.74 14.41
N SER A 131 -13.80 9.75 13.68
CA SER A 131 -14.70 10.82 13.29
C SER A 131 -15.67 10.39 12.20
N VAL A 132 -15.38 9.28 11.53
CA VAL A 132 -16.28 8.74 10.53
C VAL A 132 -16.91 7.51 11.13
N GLU A 133 -18.13 7.66 11.65
CA GLU A 133 -18.78 6.52 12.23
C GLU A 133 -19.62 5.82 11.22
N LEU A 134 -19.57 4.54 11.31
CA LEU A 134 -20.49 3.79 10.56
C LEU A 134 -21.73 3.75 11.30
N SER A 135 -22.29 4.81 11.38
CA SER A 135 -23.42 4.83 12.09
C SER A 135 -24.50 4.21 11.48
N PRO A 136 -25.09 3.52 12.06
CA PRO A 136 -26.24 3.11 11.59
C PRO A 136 -27.17 4.04 11.83
N SER A 137 -26.82 4.63 12.38
CA SER A 137 -27.56 5.46 12.48
C SER A 137 -27.60 6.16 11.75
N GLU A 138 -26.80 6.04 11.22
CA GLU A 138 -26.94 6.40 10.47
C GLU A 138 -27.76 5.84 10.34
N LYS A 139 -28.07 5.42 10.93
CA LYS A 139 -28.91 4.93 11.06
C LYS A 139 -29.91 5.34 11.15
#